data_db0ed0e16514f7873c4e76d6ba76629f
#
_entry.id   db0ed0e16514f7873c4e76d6ba76629f
#
_cell.length_a   1.000
_cell.length_b   1.000
_cell.length_c   1.000
_cell.angle_alpha   90.00
_cell.angle_beta   90.00
_cell.angle_gamma   90.00
#
_symmetry.space_group_name_H-M   'P 1'
#
loop_
_entity.id
_entity.type
_entity.pdbx_description
1 polymer ?
#
loop_
_entity_poly.entity_id
_entity_poly.type
_entity_poly.pdbx_seq_one_letter_code
_entity_poly.pdbx_strand_id
1 'polypeptide(L)'
;MHARQGMTRRGFLRGAACGIAAGLMPWGTARAETAPTRLALTHGNGRAANVYDALKLIEPQVREGLARKKTVVIKPNMVSVNQQLAATHAECIEGILEFLSPLVKDDILIAESPANGPAHEGYDNYDYRRLAKPYRVRFVDLDAEPFQTEYLVNERHHVRPVRFSSLVLDPDVYLISAAVMKTHDRAVVTLGLKNIAAGALLKDGGFRWGAGSRGKTDKHLIHGGPENQGIHYNMFMLARRAPPHLTVLDGFEGMEHNGPTEGTPVDHRVAVAGTDWLAVDRVGAELMGFDYRKIGYLSFAADAGLGETDLDRIEVLGERIADHVRAYRPHDTIERQYLWM
;
A
#
# COMPACT_ATOMS: atom_id res chain seq x y z
N MET A 1 -67.07 7.99 -6.03
CA MET A 1 -67.03 7.02 -4.95
C MET A 1 -66.33 5.76 -5.46
N HIS A 2 -65.02 5.61 -5.20
CA HIS A 2 -64.30 4.39 -5.49
C HIS A 2 -63.74 3.87 -4.19
N ALA A 3 -64.31 2.71 -3.78
CA ALA A 3 -63.90 1.99 -2.56
C ALA A 3 -62.53 1.38 -2.72
N ARG A 4 -61.59 1.71 -1.81
CA ARG A 4 -60.32 1.02 -1.65
C ARG A 4 -60.59 -0.32 -0.93
N GLN A 5 -60.38 -1.42 -1.63
CA GLN A 5 -60.33 -2.73 -1.00
C GLN A 5 -58.95 -2.92 -0.34
N GLY A 6 -58.92 -2.92 0.96
CA GLY A 6 -57.74 -3.22 1.76
C GLY A 6 -57.46 -4.73 1.79
N MET A 7 -56.24 -5.11 1.47
CA MET A 7 -55.74 -6.46 1.56
C MET A 7 -55.64 -6.89 3.03
N THR A 8 -56.34 -7.96 3.42
CA THR A 8 -56.39 -8.46 4.80
C THR A 8 -55.11 -9.28 5.13
N ARG A 9 -54.65 -9.24 6.39
CA ARG A 9 -53.50 -10.00 6.90
C ARG A 9 -53.52 -11.51 6.55
N ARG A 10 -54.69 -12.13 6.34
CA ARG A 10 -54.84 -13.52 5.91
C ARG A 10 -54.53 -13.75 4.43
N GLY A 11 -54.63 -12.73 3.57
CA GLY A 11 -54.25 -12.82 2.16
C GLY A 11 -52.75 -12.82 1.96
N PHE A 12 -52.01 -12.10 2.83
CA PHE A 12 -50.54 -12.05 2.78
C PHE A 12 -49.87 -13.38 3.17
N LEU A 13 -50.47 -14.13 4.11
CA LEU A 13 -49.92 -15.41 4.58
C LEU A 13 -50.21 -16.60 3.64
N ARG A 14 -51.14 -16.50 2.69
CA ARG A 14 -51.37 -17.54 1.68
C ARG A 14 -50.51 -17.42 0.42
N GLY A 15 -49.90 -16.27 0.18
CA GLY A 15 -48.98 -16.04 -0.96
C GLY A 15 -47.54 -16.46 -0.67
N ALA A 16 -47.18 -16.74 0.59
CA ALA A 16 -45.79 -17.05 1.00
C ALA A 16 -45.47 -18.55 1.09
N ALA A 17 -46.36 -19.43 0.64
CA ALA A 17 -46.18 -20.89 0.79
C ALA A 17 -45.80 -21.60 -0.52
N CYS A 18 -45.39 -20.89 -1.56
CA CYS A 18 -44.88 -21.52 -2.78
C CYS A 18 -43.41 -21.05 -3.00
N GLY A 19 -42.49 -21.93 -2.70
CA GLY A 19 -41.15 -21.88 -3.29
C GLY A 19 -39.99 -21.37 -2.41
N ILE A 20 -39.81 -21.92 -1.20
CA ILE A 20 -38.48 -22.00 -0.62
C ILE A 20 -38.11 -23.48 -0.50
N ALA A 21 -37.80 -24.10 -1.63
CA ALA A 21 -36.79 -25.14 -1.66
C ALA A 21 -35.43 -24.44 -1.68
N ALA A 22 -35.08 -23.75 -0.59
CA ALA A 22 -33.73 -23.38 -0.31
C ALA A 22 -33.00 -24.70 -0.04
N GLY A 23 -32.39 -25.27 -1.06
CA GLY A 23 -31.36 -26.27 -0.90
C GLY A 23 -30.38 -25.74 0.14
N LEU A 24 -30.23 -26.43 1.25
CA LEU A 24 -29.11 -26.30 2.14
C LEU A 24 -27.88 -26.61 1.31
N MET A 25 -27.30 -25.58 0.67
CA MET A 25 -25.92 -25.65 0.17
C MET A 25 -25.08 -25.92 1.42
N PRO A 26 -24.31 -27.01 1.45
CA PRO A 26 -23.38 -27.24 2.55
C PRO A 26 -22.46 -26.00 2.61
N TRP A 27 -22.35 -25.42 3.80
CA TRP A 27 -21.32 -24.44 4.13
C TRP A 27 -19.95 -25.15 4.07
N GLY A 28 -19.43 -25.23 2.90
CA GLY A 28 -18.24 -25.99 2.54
C GLY A 28 -18.20 -26.11 1.03
N THR A 29 -18.46 -25.00 0.31
CA THR A 29 -18.02 -24.94 -1.08
C THR A 29 -16.50 -25.02 -1.01
N ALA A 30 -15.97 -26.18 -1.44
CA ALA A 30 -14.57 -26.27 -1.78
C ALA A 30 -14.23 -25.02 -2.60
N ARG A 31 -13.41 -24.13 -2.02
CA ARG A 31 -12.92 -22.95 -2.71
C ARG A 31 -12.24 -23.53 -3.95
N ALA A 32 -12.73 -23.20 -5.14
CA ALA A 32 -12.09 -23.65 -6.37
C ALA A 32 -10.59 -23.44 -6.22
N GLU A 33 -9.77 -24.43 -6.53
CA GLU A 33 -8.32 -24.29 -6.55
C GLU A 33 -7.98 -23.17 -7.53
N THR A 34 -7.90 -21.96 -7.02
CA THR A 34 -7.37 -20.83 -7.78
C THR A 34 -5.87 -21.03 -7.88
N ALA A 35 -5.30 -20.73 -9.03
CA ALA A 35 -3.85 -20.76 -9.21
C ALA A 35 -3.18 -19.96 -8.08
N PRO A 36 -2.00 -20.40 -7.59
CA PRO A 36 -1.30 -19.72 -6.51
C PRO A 36 -0.99 -18.27 -6.90
N THR A 37 -1.07 -17.38 -5.91
CA THR A 37 -0.61 -16.00 -6.06
C THR A 37 0.89 -16.01 -6.24
N ARG A 38 1.39 -15.30 -7.28
CA ARG A 38 2.82 -15.26 -7.58
C ARG A 38 3.41 -13.90 -7.24
N LEU A 39 4.55 -13.93 -6.57
CA LEU A 39 5.40 -12.77 -6.34
C LEU A 39 6.87 -13.17 -6.46
N ALA A 40 7.76 -12.19 -6.53
CA ALA A 40 9.20 -12.41 -6.61
C ALA A 40 9.90 -11.93 -5.35
N LEU A 41 10.91 -12.68 -4.91
CA LEU A 41 11.89 -12.30 -3.90
C LEU A 41 13.27 -12.45 -4.52
N THR A 42 14.07 -11.41 -4.45
CA THR A 42 15.48 -11.42 -4.90
C THR A 42 16.40 -10.92 -3.80
N HIS A 43 17.64 -11.34 -3.87
CA HIS A 43 18.71 -10.93 -2.97
C HIS A 43 20.01 -10.73 -3.75
N GLY A 44 20.77 -9.68 -3.44
CA GLY A 44 22.04 -9.41 -4.13
C GLY A 44 22.72 -8.12 -3.69
N ASN A 45 23.83 -7.79 -4.35
CA ASN A 45 24.70 -6.66 -3.97
C ASN A 45 24.38 -5.34 -4.68
N GLY A 46 23.35 -5.31 -5.53
CA GLY A 46 22.94 -4.10 -6.26
C GLY A 46 21.45 -3.85 -6.09
N ARG A 47 21.06 -2.70 -5.52
CA ARG A 47 19.65 -2.39 -5.26
C ARG A 47 18.82 -2.33 -6.54
N ALA A 48 19.28 -1.60 -7.56
CA ALA A 48 18.59 -1.50 -8.84
C ALA A 48 18.46 -2.87 -9.53
N ALA A 49 19.55 -3.66 -9.52
CA ALA A 49 19.55 -5.00 -10.09
C ALA A 49 18.55 -5.93 -9.38
N ASN A 50 18.53 -5.94 -8.04
CA ASN A 50 17.56 -6.75 -7.29
C ASN A 50 16.12 -6.41 -7.67
N VAL A 51 15.78 -5.13 -7.75
CA VAL A 51 14.43 -4.69 -8.14
C VAL A 51 14.12 -5.09 -9.57
N TYR A 52 15.04 -4.87 -10.50
CA TYR A 52 14.88 -5.26 -11.90
C TYR A 52 14.65 -6.77 -12.05
N ASP A 53 15.49 -7.58 -11.39
CA ASP A 53 15.41 -9.04 -11.44
C ASP A 53 14.09 -9.55 -10.84
N ALA A 54 13.63 -8.97 -9.70
CA ALA A 54 12.33 -9.31 -9.14
C ALA A 54 11.18 -9.02 -10.12
N LEU A 55 11.21 -7.87 -10.79
CA LEU A 55 10.20 -7.52 -11.79
C LEU A 55 10.24 -8.41 -13.03
N LYS A 56 11.43 -8.86 -13.44
CA LYS A 56 11.59 -9.81 -14.55
C LYS A 56 10.94 -11.17 -14.25
N LEU A 57 11.00 -11.64 -13.03
CA LEU A 57 10.37 -12.91 -12.62
C LEU A 57 8.84 -12.88 -12.72
N ILE A 58 8.24 -11.70 -12.56
CA ILE A 58 6.77 -11.49 -12.64
C ILE A 58 6.35 -10.68 -13.88
N GLU A 59 7.21 -10.54 -14.88
CA GLU A 59 6.93 -9.73 -16.08
C GLU A 59 5.57 -10.03 -16.75
N PRO A 60 5.12 -11.29 -16.88
CA PRO A 60 3.82 -11.58 -17.49
C PRO A 60 2.65 -10.89 -16.77
N GLN A 61 2.62 -10.93 -15.45
CA GLN A 61 1.56 -10.31 -14.64
C GLN A 61 1.60 -8.79 -14.75
N VAL A 62 2.80 -8.19 -14.76
CA VAL A 62 2.97 -6.74 -14.91
C VAL A 62 2.50 -6.28 -16.28
N ARG A 63 2.86 -7.02 -17.36
CA ARG A 63 2.40 -6.72 -18.74
C ARG A 63 0.89 -6.78 -18.85
N GLU A 64 0.24 -7.79 -18.27
CA GLU A 64 -1.22 -7.91 -18.28
C GLU A 64 -1.87 -6.70 -17.59
N GLY A 65 -1.35 -6.27 -16.46
CA GLY A 65 -1.86 -5.10 -15.74
C GLY A 65 -1.67 -3.80 -16.53
N LEU A 66 -0.48 -3.59 -17.11
CA LEU A 66 -0.16 -2.43 -17.94
C LEU A 66 -1.05 -2.30 -19.18
N ALA A 67 -1.38 -3.41 -19.82
CA ALA A 67 -2.19 -3.41 -21.05
C ALA A 67 -3.60 -2.81 -20.86
N ARG A 68 -4.07 -2.70 -19.64
CA ARG A 68 -5.40 -2.19 -19.27
C ARG A 68 -5.39 -0.72 -18.84
N LYS A 69 -4.24 -0.04 -18.90
CA LYS A 69 -4.02 1.29 -18.31
C LYS A 69 -3.38 2.24 -19.31
N LYS A 70 -3.60 3.54 -19.11
CA LYS A 70 -3.10 4.59 -20.01
C LYS A 70 -1.89 5.33 -19.43
N THR A 71 -1.80 5.41 -18.11
CA THR A 71 -0.77 6.19 -17.41
C THR A 71 -0.09 5.32 -16.37
N VAL A 72 1.22 5.39 -16.25
CA VAL A 72 2.00 4.71 -15.22
C VAL A 72 2.45 5.71 -14.17
N VAL A 73 2.14 5.42 -12.91
CA VAL A 73 2.52 6.23 -11.76
C VAL A 73 3.35 5.37 -10.81
N ILE A 74 4.59 5.77 -10.57
CA ILE A 74 5.43 5.23 -9.49
C ILE A 74 5.29 6.18 -8.30
N LYS A 75 4.75 5.66 -7.20
CA LYS A 75 4.74 6.38 -5.94
C LYS A 75 5.83 5.84 -5.02
N PRO A 76 6.97 6.57 -4.87
CA PRO A 76 7.95 6.24 -3.86
C PRO A 76 7.37 6.41 -2.46
N ASN A 77 8.07 5.97 -1.45
CA ASN A 77 7.82 6.35 -0.05
C ASN A 77 8.74 7.50 0.32
N MET A 78 8.19 8.56 0.93
CA MET A 78 8.97 9.70 1.36
C MET A 78 8.33 10.33 2.61
N VAL A 79 8.78 9.92 3.80
CA VAL A 79 8.29 10.51 5.04
C VAL A 79 8.92 11.89 5.29
N SER A 80 10.21 12.00 5.02
CA SER A 80 10.99 13.25 5.11
C SER A 80 11.67 13.51 3.78
N VAL A 81 11.89 14.77 3.45
CA VAL A 81 12.67 15.18 2.28
C VAL A 81 14.18 15.30 2.56
N ASN A 82 14.61 15.10 3.82
CA ASN A 82 16.00 15.31 4.27
C ASN A 82 16.60 14.07 4.96
N GLN A 83 15.96 12.90 4.86
CA GLN A 83 16.42 11.68 5.54
C GLN A 83 16.25 10.48 4.62
N GLN A 84 17.32 10.09 3.95
CA GLN A 84 17.31 9.04 2.93
C GLN A 84 16.76 7.70 3.46
N LEU A 85 17.15 7.29 4.66
CA LEU A 85 16.68 6.02 5.24
C LEU A 85 15.15 5.96 5.43
N ALA A 86 14.48 7.13 5.51
CA ALA A 86 13.03 7.23 5.62
C ALA A 86 12.32 7.33 4.25
N ALA A 87 13.06 7.22 3.14
CA ALA A 87 12.57 7.38 1.77
C ALA A 87 13.08 6.26 0.86
N THR A 88 12.30 5.93 -0.17
CA THR A 88 12.74 5.01 -1.23
C THR A 88 14.01 5.54 -1.88
N HIS A 89 14.98 4.69 -2.10
CA HIS A 89 16.23 5.08 -2.75
C HIS A 89 16.07 5.28 -4.26
N ALA A 90 16.79 6.23 -4.86
CA ALA A 90 16.74 6.47 -6.31
C ALA A 90 17.05 5.21 -7.14
N GLU A 91 17.96 4.36 -6.69
CA GLU A 91 18.27 3.08 -7.35
C GLU A 91 17.11 2.09 -7.37
N CYS A 92 16.21 2.10 -6.36
CA CYS A 92 14.99 1.30 -6.42
C CYS A 92 14.08 1.77 -7.56
N ILE A 93 13.90 3.08 -7.69
CA ILE A 93 13.13 3.67 -8.79
C ILE A 93 13.82 3.40 -10.13
N GLU A 94 15.16 3.46 -10.18
CA GLU A 94 15.94 3.13 -11.38
C GLU A 94 15.69 1.70 -11.86
N GLY A 95 15.74 0.70 -10.97
CA GLY A 95 15.43 -0.69 -11.33
C GLY A 95 14.00 -0.87 -11.87
N ILE A 96 13.02 -0.15 -11.30
CA ILE A 96 11.65 -0.14 -11.82
C ILE A 96 11.61 0.50 -13.21
N LEU A 97 12.27 1.63 -13.42
CA LEU A 97 12.29 2.34 -14.70
C LEU A 97 13.03 1.54 -15.78
N GLU A 98 14.14 0.90 -15.46
CA GLU A 98 14.87 0.02 -16.38
C GLU A 98 13.96 -1.11 -16.89
N PHE A 99 13.23 -1.74 -15.98
CA PHE A 99 12.25 -2.77 -16.35
C PHE A 99 11.10 -2.23 -17.19
N LEU A 100 10.57 -1.04 -16.87
CA LEU A 100 9.38 -0.49 -17.54
C LEU A 100 9.70 0.17 -18.89
N SER A 101 10.90 0.70 -19.10
CA SER A 101 11.26 1.47 -20.29
C SER A 101 10.98 0.77 -21.62
N PRO A 102 11.21 -0.54 -21.80
CA PRO A 102 10.84 -1.24 -23.03
C PRO A 102 9.33 -1.51 -23.15
N LEU A 103 8.55 -1.38 -22.07
CA LEU A 103 7.13 -1.70 -21.99
C LEU A 103 6.23 -0.47 -22.13
N VAL A 104 6.70 0.69 -21.68
CA VAL A 104 5.94 1.95 -21.58
C VAL A 104 6.57 2.98 -22.51
N LYS A 105 5.76 3.52 -23.45
CA LYS A 105 6.23 4.50 -24.44
C LYS A 105 6.06 5.95 -24.00
N ASP A 106 5.11 6.19 -23.14
CA ASP A 106 4.78 7.51 -22.61
C ASP A 106 5.63 7.85 -21.37
N ASP A 107 5.54 9.09 -20.89
CA ASP A 107 6.23 9.50 -19.68
C ASP A 107 5.69 8.74 -18.46
N ILE A 108 6.59 8.18 -17.67
CA ILE A 108 6.26 7.57 -16.38
C ILE A 108 6.26 8.68 -15.32
N LEU A 109 5.19 8.77 -14.55
CA LEU A 109 5.07 9.77 -13.49
C LEU A 109 5.69 9.25 -12.19
N ILE A 110 6.65 9.99 -11.63
CA ILE A 110 7.13 9.77 -10.27
C ILE A 110 6.42 10.79 -9.39
N ALA A 111 5.46 10.31 -8.59
CA ALA A 111 4.50 11.17 -7.90
C ALA A 111 4.53 10.95 -6.38
N GLU A 112 4.70 12.02 -5.60
CA GLU A 112 4.77 11.93 -4.14
C GLU A 112 4.11 13.14 -3.47
N SER A 113 3.62 12.93 -2.25
CA SER A 113 3.30 13.92 -1.24
C SER A 113 4.02 13.53 0.05
N PRO A 114 5.23 14.02 0.32
CA PRO A 114 5.98 13.67 1.52
C PRO A 114 5.22 14.08 2.79
N ALA A 115 5.43 13.36 3.89
CA ALA A 115 4.79 13.76 5.14
C ALA A 115 5.38 15.08 5.68
N ASN A 116 6.64 15.37 5.38
CA ASN A 116 7.32 16.59 5.79
C ASN A 116 8.13 17.18 4.62
N GLY A 117 7.83 18.41 4.22
CA GLY A 117 8.45 19.13 3.12
C GLY A 117 7.77 18.93 1.75
N PRO A 118 8.10 19.73 0.72
CA PRO A 118 7.55 19.60 -0.62
C PRO A 118 8.24 18.47 -1.41
N ALA A 119 7.51 17.81 -2.32
CA ALA A 119 8.02 16.67 -3.08
C ALA A 119 9.26 17.00 -3.91
N HIS A 120 9.29 18.17 -4.56
CA HIS A 120 10.43 18.58 -5.40
C HIS A 120 11.73 18.67 -4.65
N GLU A 121 11.72 19.13 -3.38
CA GLU A 121 12.90 19.13 -2.53
C GLU A 121 13.42 17.70 -2.27
N GLY A 122 12.52 16.76 -2.00
CA GLY A 122 12.91 15.36 -1.84
C GLY A 122 13.47 14.75 -3.13
N TYR A 123 12.89 15.08 -4.29
CA TYR A 123 13.44 14.64 -5.58
C TYR A 123 14.85 15.17 -5.84
N ASP A 124 15.14 16.39 -5.40
CA ASP A 124 16.47 16.98 -5.50
C ASP A 124 17.45 16.35 -4.48
N ASN A 125 17.06 16.27 -3.21
CA ASN A 125 17.92 15.78 -2.12
C ASN A 125 18.27 14.30 -2.24
N TYR A 126 17.38 13.48 -2.84
CA TYR A 126 17.57 12.03 -3.03
C TYR A 126 18.04 11.65 -4.42
N ASP A 127 18.52 12.63 -5.21
CA ASP A 127 19.07 12.44 -6.56
C ASP A 127 18.11 11.77 -7.56
N TYR A 128 16.80 11.94 -7.39
CA TYR A 128 15.83 11.40 -8.34
C TYR A 128 15.92 12.10 -9.71
N ARG A 129 16.33 13.39 -9.75
CA ARG A 129 16.41 14.16 -11.00
C ARG A 129 17.37 13.55 -12.03
N ARG A 130 18.38 12.80 -11.59
CA ARG A 130 19.29 12.09 -12.50
C ARG A 130 18.54 11.08 -13.41
N LEU A 131 17.42 10.54 -12.93
CA LEU A 131 16.63 9.54 -13.65
C LEU A 131 15.96 10.10 -14.91
N ALA A 132 15.75 11.41 -15.01
CA ALA A 132 15.22 12.06 -16.20
C ALA A 132 16.19 12.10 -17.39
N LYS A 133 17.46 11.75 -17.20
CA LYS A 133 18.45 11.69 -18.29
C LYS A 133 18.31 10.41 -19.13
N PRO A 134 18.31 9.19 -18.50
CA PRO A 134 18.16 7.93 -19.22
C PRO A 134 16.73 7.51 -19.48
N TYR A 135 15.75 8.00 -18.69
CA TYR A 135 14.37 7.54 -18.74
C TYR A 135 13.37 8.67 -19.04
N ARG A 136 12.25 8.32 -19.66
CA ARG A 136 11.15 9.24 -19.90
C ARG A 136 10.30 9.34 -18.63
N VAL A 137 10.62 10.29 -17.77
CA VAL A 137 9.96 10.50 -16.49
C VAL A 137 9.54 11.94 -16.28
N ARG A 138 8.44 12.12 -15.55
CA ARG A 138 7.96 13.42 -15.08
C ARG A 138 7.75 13.37 -13.57
N PHE A 139 8.26 14.35 -12.85
CA PHE A 139 8.13 14.47 -11.40
C PHE A 139 6.89 15.28 -11.05
N VAL A 140 6.04 14.72 -10.19
CA VAL A 140 4.74 15.29 -9.80
C VAL A 140 4.70 15.49 -8.29
N ASP A 141 4.36 16.70 -7.85
CA ASP A 141 4.02 16.98 -6.46
C ASP A 141 2.50 16.79 -6.31
N LEU A 142 2.09 15.70 -5.63
CA LEU A 142 0.68 15.37 -5.43
C LEU A 142 -0.08 16.45 -4.67
N ASP A 143 0.60 17.25 -3.83
CA ASP A 143 -0.03 18.34 -3.09
C ASP A 143 -0.44 19.51 -3.97
N ALA A 144 0.10 19.59 -5.20
CA ALA A 144 -0.27 20.58 -6.21
C ALA A 144 -1.31 20.07 -7.22
N GLU A 145 -1.65 18.78 -7.17
CA GLU A 145 -2.58 18.12 -8.09
C GLU A 145 -4.03 18.11 -7.55
N PRO A 146 -5.03 17.86 -8.38
CA PRO A 146 -6.41 17.72 -7.95
C PRO A 146 -6.60 16.59 -6.92
N PHE A 147 -7.61 16.77 -6.07
CA PHE A 147 -7.99 15.77 -5.07
C PHE A 147 -9.46 15.39 -5.14
N GLN A 148 -9.78 14.22 -4.59
CA GLN A 148 -11.13 13.80 -4.24
C GLN A 148 -11.27 13.78 -2.72
N THR A 149 -12.49 13.98 -2.23
CA THR A 149 -12.78 13.84 -0.81
C THR A 149 -13.00 12.37 -0.49
N GLU A 150 -12.16 11.84 0.39
CA GLU A 150 -12.34 10.55 1.03
C GLU A 150 -12.64 10.74 2.53
N TYR A 151 -12.98 9.67 3.23
CA TYR A 151 -13.44 9.77 4.60
C TYR A 151 -12.66 8.81 5.50
N LEU A 152 -12.17 9.35 6.61
CA LEU A 152 -11.51 8.62 7.68
C LEU A 152 -12.34 8.70 8.96
N VAL A 153 -12.04 7.83 9.92
CA VAL A 153 -12.68 7.84 11.24
C VAL A 153 -11.70 8.35 12.27
N ASN A 154 -12.13 9.28 13.13
CA ASN A 154 -11.32 9.80 14.22
C ASN A 154 -11.47 8.99 15.52
N GLU A 155 -10.79 9.42 16.59
CA GLU A 155 -10.78 8.80 17.92
C GLU A 155 -12.16 8.70 18.60
N ARG A 156 -13.15 9.48 18.12
CA ARG A 156 -14.54 9.44 18.59
C ARG A 156 -15.47 8.69 17.63
N HIS A 157 -14.91 7.94 16.70
CA HIS A 157 -15.61 7.24 15.63
C HIS A 157 -16.44 8.17 14.71
N HIS A 158 -16.11 9.47 14.69
CA HIS A 158 -16.74 10.40 13.78
C HIS A 158 -16.02 10.40 12.43
N VAL A 159 -16.80 10.43 11.38
CA VAL A 159 -16.30 10.55 10.00
C VAL A 159 -15.66 11.91 9.78
N ARG A 160 -14.48 11.93 9.16
CA ARG A 160 -13.71 13.13 8.81
C ARG A 160 -13.37 13.13 7.33
N PRO A 161 -13.75 14.19 6.59
CA PRO A 161 -13.32 14.35 5.21
C PRO A 161 -11.81 14.62 5.15
N VAL A 162 -11.16 14.04 4.16
CA VAL A 162 -9.74 14.22 3.85
C VAL A 162 -9.56 14.42 2.35
N ARG A 163 -8.51 15.15 1.97
CA ARG A 163 -8.08 15.27 0.58
C ARG A 163 -7.22 14.05 0.23
N PHE A 164 -7.63 13.32 -0.79
CA PHE A 164 -6.90 12.18 -1.33
C PHE A 164 -6.60 12.41 -2.81
N SER A 165 -5.41 12.11 -3.26
CA SER A 165 -4.96 12.40 -4.62
C SER A 165 -5.88 11.80 -5.69
N SER A 166 -6.40 12.65 -6.60
CA SER A 166 -7.19 12.20 -7.75
C SER A 166 -6.35 11.35 -8.71
N LEU A 167 -5.05 11.63 -8.85
CA LEU A 167 -4.15 10.85 -9.70
C LEU A 167 -4.04 9.40 -9.22
N VAL A 168 -3.99 9.19 -7.89
CA VAL A 168 -3.93 7.84 -7.30
C VAL A 168 -5.25 7.09 -7.43
N LEU A 169 -6.37 7.81 -7.49
CA LEU A 169 -7.72 7.24 -7.66
C LEU A 169 -8.15 7.07 -9.12
N ASP A 170 -7.35 7.53 -10.07
CA ASP A 170 -7.70 7.49 -11.49
C ASP A 170 -7.72 6.03 -11.99
N PRO A 171 -8.85 5.54 -12.52
CA PRO A 171 -8.97 4.17 -13.01
C PRO A 171 -8.08 3.86 -14.22
N ASP A 172 -7.62 4.86 -14.96
CA ASP A 172 -6.70 4.69 -16.09
C ASP A 172 -5.22 4.62 -15.67
N VAL A 173 -4.92 4.81 -14.39
CA VAL A 173 -3.55 4.75 -13.85
C VAL A 173 -3.16 3.31 -13.49
N TYR A 174 -1.98 2.89 -13.92
CA TYR A 174 -1.25 1.76 -13.35
C TYR A 174 -0.40 2.25 -12.19
N LEU A 175 -0.91 2.05 -10.97
CA LEU A 175 -0.29 2.55 -9.75
C LEU A 175 0.74 1.56 -9.22
N ILE A 176 1.99 2.01 -9.08
CA ILE A 176 3.10 1.25 -8.52
C ILE A 176 3.47 1.84 -7.16
N SER A 177 3.39 1.04 -6.12
CA SER A 177 3.92 1.38 -4.80
C SER A 177 5.37 0.93 -4.68
N ALA A 178 6.31 1.87 -4.59
CA ALA A 178 7.72 1.60 -4.33
C ALA A 178 8.04 1.99 -2.88
N ALA A 179 8.05 1.01 -1.97
CA ALA A 179 8.10 1.25 -0.54
C ALA A 179 9.38 0.72 0.10
N VAL A 180 9.94 1.46 1.04
CA VAL A 180 11.04 0.99 1.91
C VAL A 180 10.49 0.05 2.97
N MET A 181 11.16 -1.07 3.21
CA MET A 181 10.88 -1.97 4.33
C MET A 181 11.35 -1.33 5.64
N LYS A 182 10.43 -0.87 6.48
CA LYS A 182 10.76 -0.22 7.75
C LYS A 182 9.71 -0.39 8.83
N THR A 183 10.15 -0.32 10.09
CA THR A 183 9.28 -0.21 11.27
C THR A 183 8.54 1.13 11.31
N HIS A 184 7.53 1.20 12.15
CA HIS A 184 6.71 2.40 12.31
C HIS A 184 6.23 2.55 13.75
N ASP A 185 6.03 3.78 14.19
CA ASP A 185 5.65 4.14 15.56
C ASP A 185 4.18 3.84 15.91
N ARG A 186 3.32 3.56 14.93
CA ARG A 186 1.87 3.35 15.11
C ARG A 186 1.25 2.21 14.29
N ALA A 187 1.91 1.81 13.22
CA ALA A 187 1.37 0.83 12.27
C ALA A 187 2.22 -0.45 12.19
N VAL A 188 3.11 -0.66 13.16
CA VAL A 188 4.10 -1.73 13.24
C VAL A 188 5.14 -1.60 12.14
N VAL A 189 4.72 -1.62 10.88
CA VAL A 189 5.61 -1.53 9.71
C VAL A 189 5.10 -0.51 8.68
N THR A 190 6.00 -0.05 7.84
CA THR A 190 5.72 0.62 6.58
C THR A 190 6.07 -0.34 5.46
N LEU A 191 5.09 -0.69 4.65
CA LEU A 191 5.20 -1.53 3.47
C LEU A 191 4.38 -0.90 2.33
N GLY A 192 4.05 -1.70 1.31
CA GLY A 192 3.45 -1.23 0.08
C GLY A 192 2.12 -0.50 0.24
N LEU A 193 1.16 -1.09 0.95
CA LEU A 193 -0.14 -0.45 1.14
C LEU A 193 -0.05 0.85 1.92
N LYS A 194 0.70 0.84 3.03
CA LYS A 194 0.84 2.04 3.86
C LYS A 194 1.45 3.20 3.08
N ASN A 195 2.37 2.92 2.16
CA ASN A 195 2.93 3.92 1.27
C ASN A 195 1.85 4.61 0.43
N ILE A 196 0.85 3.88 -0.07
CA ILE A 196 -0.26 4.47 -0.82
C ILE A 196 -1.27 5.14 0.12
N ALA A 197 -1.79 4.42 1.10
CA ALA A 197 -2.89 4.89 1.95
C ALA A 197 -2.53 6.17 2.72
N ALA A 198 -1.35 6.23 3.33
CA ALA A 198 -0.90 7.44 4.04
C ALA A 198 -0.25 8.46 3.09
N GLY A 199 0.46 7.97 2.06
CA GLY A 199 1.22 8.83 1.15
C GLY A 199 0.36 9.61 0.16
N ALA A 200 -0.83 9.12 -0.21
CA ALA A 200 -1.74 9.82 -1.11
C ALA A 200 -2.73 10.78 -0.42
N LEU A 201 -2.73 10.84 0.91
CA LEU A 201 -3.34 11.93 1.67
C LEU A 201 -2.54 13.21 1.44
N LEU A 202 -3.23 14.35 1.25
CA LEU A 202 -2.57 15.59 0.86
C LEU A 202 -2.36 16.54 2.03
N LYS A 203 -1.51 17.52 1.78
CA LYS A 203 -1.25 18.66 2.67
C LYS A 203 -1.21 19.95 1.85
N ASP A 204 -1.22 21.08 2.52
CA ASP A 204 -1.02 22.38 1.86
C ASP A 204 0.43 22.50 1.37
N GLY A 205 0.61 23.12 0.20
CA GLY A 205 1.94 23.32 -0.38
C GLY A 205 2.88 24.03 0.60
N GLY A 206 4.11 23.49 0.74
CA GLY A 206 5.10 24.04 1.65
C GLY A 206 4.91 23.67 3.13
N PHE A 207 3.92 22.82 3.48
CA PHE A 207 3.73 22.35 4.85
C PHE A 207 4.99 21.62 5.38
N ARG A 208 5.36 21.95 6.62
CA ARG A 208 6.42 21.28 7.39
C ARG A 208 6.00 21.12 8.83
N TRP A 209 6.38 20.02 9.44
CA TRP A 209 6.22 19.84 10.88
C TRP A 209 7.18 20.74 11.67
N GLY A 210 6.74 21.19 12.82
CA GLY A 210 7.56 21.95 13.79
C GLY A 210 7.10 23.37 14.00
N ALA A 211 7.90 24.13 14.77
CA ALA A 211 7.63 25.53 15.09
C ALA A 211 7.64 26.38 13.78
N GLY A 212 6.59 27.16 13.58
CA GLY A 212 6.43 27.95 12.37
C GLY A 212 5.79 27.21 11.19
N SER A 213 5.27 25.99 11.41
CA SER A 213 4.47 25.28 10.40
C SER A 213 3.33 26.15 9.89
N ARG A 214 3.20 26.22 8.56
CA ARG A 214 2.09 26.92 7.89
C ARG A 214 1.27 25.91 7.13
N GLY A 215 -0.06 26.16 7.04
CA GLY A 215 -0.99 25.30 6.33
C GLY A 215 -1.45 24.09 7.16
N LYS A 216 -2.17 23.19 6.48
CA LYS A 216 -2.78 21.99 7.06
C LYS A 216 -2.25 20.75 6.35
N THR A 217 -2.30 19.62 7.06
CA THR A 217 -2.04 18.30 6.49
C THR A 217 -3.16 17.35 6.89
N ASP A 218 -3.64 16.56 5.94
CA ASP A 218 -4.65 15.53 6.22
C ASP A 218 -3.97 14.20 6.62
N LYS A 219 -2.65 14.09 6.43
CA LYS A 219 -1.88 12.88 6.75
C LYS A 219 -1.93 12.46 8.21
N HIS A 220 -2.03 13.42 9.15
CA HIS A 220 -2.14 13.08 10.56
C HIS A 220 -3.50 12.48 10.91
N LEU A 221 -4.56 12.74 10.12
CA LEU A 221 -5.91 12.25 10.39
C LEU A 221 -6.01 10.72 10.22
N ILE A 222 -5.09 10.09 9.48
CA ILE A 222 -5.05 8.63 9.35
C ILE A 222 -4.79 7.93 10.70
N HIS A 223 -4.12 8.64 11.62
CA HIS A 223 -3.79 8.13 12.96
C HIS A 223 -4.95 8.24 13.95
N GLY A 224 -6.14 8.63 13.49
CA GLY A 224 -7.34 8.73 14.32
C GLY A 224 -7.70 7.44 15.02
N GLY A 225 -8.29 7.56 16.21
CA GLY A 225 -8.72 6.44 17.02
C GLY A 225 -7.87 6.23 18.28
N PRO A 226 -8.50 5.69 19.34
CA PRO A 226 -7.78 5.36 20.55
C PRO A 226 -6.75 4.26 20.28
N GLU A 227 -5.62 4.32 20.95
CA GLU A 227 -4.63 3.24 21.03
C GLU A 227 -4.24 2.61 19.67
N ASN A 228 -4.07 3.44 18.63
CA ASN A 228 -3.67 3.04 17.27
C ASN A 228 -4.69 2.19 16.46
N GLN A 229 -5.87 1.88 17.00
CA GLN A 229 -6.90 1.16 16.25
C GLN A 229 -7.30 1.89 14.98
N GLY A 230 -7.48 3.21 15.06
CA GLY A 230 -7.93 4.03 13.95
C GLY A 230 -7.00 4.01 12.75
N ILE A 231 -5.68 3.98 12.96
CA ILE A 231 -4.75 3.92 11.83
C ILE A 231 -4.92 2.65 11.00
N HIS A 232 -5.09 1.50 11.66
CA HIS A 232 -5.26 0.23 10.96
C HIS A 232 -6.59 0.19 10.21
N TYR A 233 -7.68 0.65 10.83
CA TYR A 233 -8.98 0.73 10.19
C TYR A 233 -8.97 1.71 9.01
N ASN A 234 -8.42 2.90 9.19
CA ASN A 234 -8.36 3.91 8.14
C ASN A 234 -7.50 3.45 6.95
N MET A 235 -6.38 2.78 7.19
CA MET A 235 -5.58 2.19 6.11
C MET A 235 -6.32 1.08 5.37
N PHE A 236 -7.04 0.20 6.09
CA PHE A 236 -7.90 -0.81 5.47
C PHE A 236 -8.98 -0.20 4.58
N MET A 237 -9.65 0.87 5.04
CA MET A 237 -10.67 1.56 4.23
C MET A 237 -10.07 2.15 2.96
N LEU A 238 -8.90 2.77 3.05
CA LEU A 238 -8.20 3.33 1.89
C LEU A 238 -7.61 2.25 0.96
N ALA A 239 -7.25 1.07 1.49
CA ALA A 239 -6.83 -0.08 0.68
C ALA A 239 -7.89 -0.50 -0.34
N ARG A 240 -9.16 -0.39 0.02
CA ARG A 240 -10.27 -0.73 -0.87
C ARG A 240 -10.52 0.33 -1.94
N ARG A 241 -10.05 1.55 -1.72
CA ARG A 241 -10.23 2.68 -2.65
C ARG A 241 -9.08 2.81 -3.65
N ALA A 242 -7.86 2.58 -3.21
CA ALA A 242 -6.64 2.78 -4.00
C ALA A 242 -5.63 1.63 -3.80
N PRO A 243 -6.00 0.38 -4.15
CA PRO A 243 -5.03 -0.71 -4.09
C PRO A 243 -3.95 -0.48 -5.17
N PRO A 244 -2.65 -0.62 -4.85
CA PRO A 244 -1.62 -0.58 -5.88
C PRO A 244 -1.77 -1.77 -6.84
N HIS A 245 -1.49 -1.55 -8.13
CA HIS A 245 -1.49 -2.59 -9.15
C HIS A 245 -0.20 -3.41 -9.15
N LEU A 246 0.87 -2.79 -8.67
CA LEU A 246 2.17 -3.40 -8.46
C LEU A 246 2.76 -2.84 -7.17
N THR A 247 3.26 -3.72 -6.33
CA THR A 247 4.02 -3.35 -5.13
C THR A 247 5.46 -3.82 -5.28
N VAL A 248 6.39 -2.92 -5.00
CA VAL A 248 7.83 -3.19 -4.90
C VAL A 248 8.29 -2.76 -3.52
N LEU A 249 8.83 -3.70 -2.76
CA LEU A 249 9.45 -3.43 -1.46
C LEU A 249 10.97 -3.35 -1.65
N ASP A 250 11.52 -2.19 -1.33
CA ASP A 250 12.95 -1.94 -1.23
C ASP A 250 13.43 -2.34 0.17
N GLY A 251 13.95 -3.54 0.28
CA GLY A 251 14.59 -4.06 1.48
C GLY A 251 16.11 -4.14 1.36
N PHE A 252 16.71 -3.44 0.39
CA PHE A 252 18.18 -3.43 0.26
C PHE A 252 18.84 -2.88 1.52
N GLU A 253 18.39 -1.72 1.96
CA GLU A 253 18.67 -1.15 3.27
C GLU A 253 17.35 -0.78 3.93
N GLY A 254 16.90 -1.60 4.87
CA GLY A 254 15.69 -1.37 5.65
C GLY A 254 15.94 -0.47 6.86
N MET A 255 14.87 -0.13 7.57
CA MET A 255 14.95 0.60 8.85
C MET A 255 14.25 -0.20 9.95
N GLU A 256 14.92 -0.41 11.06
CA GLU A 256 14.38 -1.05 12.25
C GLU A 256 14.27 -0.08 13.44
N HIS A 257 13.70 -0.54 14.57
CA HIS A 257 13.57 0.19 15.82
C HIS A 257 12.60 1.39 15.69
N ASN A 258 13.04 2.62 15.99
CA ASN A 258 12.17 3.79 16.08
C ASN A 258 11.85 4.44 14.72
N GLY A 259 11.46 3.61 13.74
CA GLY A 259 10.86 4.13 12.50
C GLY A 259 9.57 4.91 12.75
N PRO A 260 9.11 5.72 11.81
CA PRO A 260 9.52 5.75 10.40
C PRO A 260 10.68 6.69 10.08
N THR A 261 11.26 7.41 11.05
CA THR A 261 12.32 8.40 10.82
C THR A 261 13.54 8.25 11.74
N GLU A 262 13.37 7.74 12.96
CA GLU A 262 14.43 7.69 13.98
C GLU A 262 15.00 6.27 14.18
N GLY A 263 14.78 5.39 13.20
CA GLY A 263 15.28 4.04 13.26
C GLY A 263 16.75 3.92 12.81
N THR A 264 17.25 2.69 12.86
CA THR A 264 18.60 2.32 12.45
C THR A 264 18.60 1.50 11.18
N PRO A 265 19.63 1.57 10.32
CA PRO A 265 19.67 0.82 9.07
C PRO A 265 19.85 -0.69 9.29
N VAL A 266 19.25 -1.47 8.41
CA VAL A 266 19.42 -2.91 8.30
C VAL A 266 19.92 -3.26 6.92
N ASP A 267 21.14 -3.76 6.78
CA ASP A 267 21.67 -4.30 5.53
C ASP A 267 21.02 -5.66 5.22
N HIS A 268 19.88 -5.64 4.52
CA HIS A 268 19.05 -6.83 4.27
C HIS A 268 19.21 -7.34 2.82
N ARG A 269 19.44 -6.44 1.88
CA ARG A 269 19.74 -6.70 0.45
C ARG A 269 18.68 -7.48 -0.32
N VAL A 270 17.43 -7.39 0.07
CA VAL A 270 16.30 -8.02 -0.61
C VAL A 270 15.46 -7.01 -1.38
N ALA A 271 14.76 -7.51 -2.43
CA ALA A 271 13.63 -6.83 -3.04
C ALA A 271 12.47 -7.81 -3.19
N VAL A 272 11.24 -7.35 -2.95
CA VAL A 272 10.02 -8.14 -3.15
C VAL A 272 9.13 -7.39 -4.15
N ALA A 273 8.60 -8.10 -5.16
CA ALA A 273 7.69 -7.50 -6.13
C ALA A 273 6.49 -8.42 -6.43
N GLY A 274 5.29 -7.85 -6.56
CA GLY A 274 4.08 -8.61 -6.88
C GLY A 274 2.88 -7.74 -7.19
N THR A 275 1.90 -8.31 -7.90
CA THR A 275 0.65 -7.62 -8.28
C THR A 275 -0.47 -7.83 -7.26
N ASP A 276 -0.33 -8.77 -6.33
CA ASP A 276 -1.14 -8.86 -5.12
C ASP A 276 -0.40 -8.14 -3.99
N TRP A 277 -0.83 -6.91 -3.70
CA TRP A 277 -0.20 -6.06 -2.70
C TRP A 277 -0.22 -6.66 -1.29
N LEU A 278 -1.30 -7.42 -0.96
CA LEU A 278 -1.43 -8.03 0.37
C LEU A 278 -0.45 -9.19 0.54
N ALA A 279 -0.27 -10.01 -0.50
CA ALA A 279 0.73 -11.07 -0.52
C ALA A 279 2.15 -10.50 -0.41
N VAL A 280 2.45 -9.40 -1.10
CA VAL A 280 3.75 -8.72 -1.01
C VAL A 280 3.99 -8.17 0.40
N ASP A 281 3.01 -7.46 0.99
CA ASP A 281 3.12 -6.92 2.35
C ASP A 281 3.18 -8.05 3.40
N ARG A 282 2.48 -9.18 3.17
CA ARG A 282 2.57 -10.39 3.99
C ARG A 282 3.98 -10.97 4.01
N VAL A 283 4.59 -11.13 2.83
CA VAL A 283 5.98 -11.62 2.71
C VAL A 283 6.96 -10.59 3.27
N GLY A 284 6.76 -9.31 3.02
CA GLY A 284 7.56 -8.24 3.62
C GLY A 284 7.56 -8.27 5.15
N ALA A 285 6.39 -8.48 5.78
CA ALA A 285 6.28 -8.62 7.23
C ALA A 285 7.02 -9.87 7.74
N GLU A 286 6.90 -11.01 7.04
CA GLU A 286 7.63 -12.25 7.37
C GLU A 286 9.15 -12.05 7.32
N LEU A 287 9.65 -11.46 6.25
CA LEU A 287 11.07 -11.14 6.07
C LEU A 287 11.63 -10.25 7.17
N MET A 288 10.79 -9.35 7.71
CA MET A 288 11.13 -8.48 8.84
C MET A 288 10.93 -9.17 10.20
N GLY A 289 10.40 -10.40 10.26
CA GLY A 289 10.16 -11.14 11.49
C GLY A 289 8.89 -10.71 12.25
N PHE A 290 7.92 -10.06 11.59
CA PHE A 290 6.65 -9.66 12.19
C PHE A 290 5.50 -10.61 11.77
N ASP A 291 4.68 -11.00 12.75
CA ASP A 291 3.41 -11.69 12.46
C ASP A 291 2.40 -10.68 11.87
N TYR A 292 2.03 -10.88 10.60
CA TYR A 292 1.09 -10.01 9.90
C TYR A 292 -0.27 -9.90 10.61
N ARG A 293 -0.69 -10.93 11.35
CA ARG A 293 -1.94 -10.94 12.12
C ARG A 293 -1.94 -9.93 13.27
N LYS A 294 -0.76 -9.49 13.71
CA LYS A 294 -0.58 -8.40 14.67
C LYS A 294 -0.52 -7.02 14.01
N ILE A 295 -0.52 -6.96 12.68
CA ILE A 295 -0.55 -5.73 11.91
C ILE A 295 -1.98 -5.50 11.43
N GLY A 296 -2.75 -4.66 12.15
CA GLY A 296 -4.21 -4.60 12.02
C GLY A 296 -4.72 -4.38 10.59
N TYR A 297 -4.10 -3.50 9.80
CA TYR A 297 -4.55 -3.26 8.44
C TYR A 297 -4.33 -4.46 7.50
N LEU A 298 -3.31 -5.28 7.73
CA LEU A 298 -3.09 -6.52 7.00
C LEU A 298 -4.07 -7.60 7.44
N SER A 299 -4.31 -7.71 8.75
CA SER A 299 -5.29 -8.65 9.31
C SER A 299 -6.71 -8.36 8.79
N PHE A 300 -7.16 -7.10 8.83
CA PHE A 300 -8.46 -6.70 8.29
C PHE A 300 -8.58 -6.96 6.77
N ALA A 301 -7.50 -6.72 6.03
CA ALA A 301 -7.48 -6.97 4.59
C ALA A 301 -7.54 -8.47 4.27
N ALA A 302 -6.87 -9.31 5.05
CA ALA A 302 -6.93 -10.76 4.95
C ALA A 302 -8.36 -11.29 5.22
N ASP A 303 -8.98 -10.84 6.32
CA ASP A 303 -10.34 -11.21 6.68
C ASP A 303 -11.37 -10.77 5.62
N ALA A 304 -11.12 -9.65 4.96
CA ALA A 304 -11.94 -9.14 3.86
C ALA A 304 -11.65 -9.78 2.51
N GLY A 305 -10.66 -10.67 2.40
CA GLY A 305 -10.29 -11.35 1.16
C GLY A 305 -9.71 -10.41 0.09
N LEU A 306 -8.96 -9.37 0.49
CA LEU A 306 -8.38 -8.39 -0.44
C LEU A 306 -7.08 -8.85 -1.10
N GLY A 307 -6.60 -10.04 -0.82
CA GLY A 307 -5.42 -10.69 -1.38
C GLY A 307 -5.07 -11.96 -0.62
N GLU A 308 -3.95 -12.59 -0.97
CA GLU A 308 -3.51 -13.85 -0.37
C GLU A 308 -2.55 -13.61 0.80
N THR A 309 -2.73 -14.34 1.90
CA THR A 309 -1.86 -14.28 3.08
C THR A 309 -1.37 -15.65 3.54
N ASP A 310 -1.92 -16.73 2.99
CA ASP A 310 -1.47 -18.09 3.24
C ASP A 310 -0.18 -18.36 2.43
N LEU A 311 0.95 -18.54 3.11
CA LEU A 311 2.25 -18.78 2.45
C LEU A 311 2.26 -20.04 1.61
N ASP A 312 1.45 -21.05 1.95
CA ASP A 312 1.33 -22.28 1.16
C ASP A 312 0.62 -22.05 -0.19
N ARG A 313 -0.04 -20.90 -0.34
CA ARG A 313 -0.73 -20.48 -1.55
C ARG A 313 -0.04 -19.32 -2.29
N ILE A 314 1.11 -18.90 -1.77
CA ILE A 314 1.96 -17.89 -2.40
C ILE A 314 3.17 -18.58 -3.03
N GLU A 315 3.23 -18.61 -4.35
CA GLU A 315 4.42 -19.06 -5.08
C GLU A 315 5.44 -17.91 -5.12
N VAL A 316 6.54 -18.08 -4.38
CA VAL A 316 7.64 -17.11 -4.35
C VAL A 316 8.68 -17.51 -5.40
N LEU A 317 8.85 -16.67 -6.40
CA LEU A 317 9.84 -16.85 -7.46
C LEU A 317 11.18 -16.23 -7.05
N GLY A 318 12.28 -16.90 -7.36
CA GLY A 318 13.62 -16.48 -7.01
C GLY A 318 14.08 -17.09 -5.68
N GLU A 319 14.32 -16.27 -4.67
CA GLU A 319 14.86 -16.70 -3.38
C GLU A 319 13.78 -17.29 -2.45
N ARG A 320 14.19 -18.08 -1.47
CA ARG A 320 13.28 -18.64 -0.46
C ARG A 320 13.16 -17.68 0.71
N ILE A 321 11.94 -17.43 1.18
CA ILE A 321 11.69 -16.53 2.33
C ILE A 321 12.55 -16.93 3.54
N ALA A 322 12.58 -18.22 3.87
CA ALA A 322 13.26 -18.72 5.06
C ALA A 322 14.77 -18.43 5.11
N ASP A 323 15.40 -18.24 3.95
CA ASP A 323 16.84 -17.96 3.86
C ASP A 323 17.15 -16.47 4.11
N HIS A 324 16.13 -15.61 4.06
CA HIS A 324 16.28 -14.17 4.13
C HIS A 324 15.47 -13.50 5.25
N VAL A 325 14.90 -14.27 6.19
CA VAL A 325 14.25 -13.67 7.37
C VAL A 325 15.30 -12.99 8.24
N ARG A 326 15.07 -11.70 8.50
CA ARG A 326 15.81 -10.93 9.52
C ARG A 326 14.83 -10.38 10.54
N ALA A 327 15.00 -10.72 11.79
CA ALA A 327 14.17 -10.16 12.85
C ALA A 327 14.55 -8.69 13.08
N TYR A 328 13.81 -7.76 12.50
CA TYR A 328 13.98 -6.33 12.74
C TYR A 328 13.63 -6.02 14.19
N ARG A 329 14.46 -5.20 14.82
CA ARG A 329 14.15 -4.68 16.15
C ARG A 329 12.85 -3.88 16.09
N PRO A 330 11.82 -4.24 16.89
CA PRO A 330 10.56 -3.52 16.88
C PRO A 330 10.71 -2.11 17.45
N HIS A 331 9.74 -1.24 17.17
CA HIS A 331 9.65 0.09 17.76
C HIS A 331 9.47 -0.01 19.29
N ASP A 332 10.00 0.94 20.06
CA ASP A 332 9.89 0.94 21.53
C ASP A 332 8.44 0.91 22.04
N THR A 333 7.47 1.35 21.24
CA THR A 333 6.04 1.34 21.58
C THR A 333 5.29 0.12 21.03
N ILE A 334 5.97 -0.95 20.64
CA ILE A 334 5.34 -2.07 19.92
C ILE A 334 4.17 -2.71 20.67
N GLU A 335 4.29 -2.89 21.99
CA GLU A 335 3.21 -3.45 22.82
C GLU A 335 1.95 -2.57 22.76
N ARG A 336 2.11 -1.25 22.77
CA ARG A 336 1.00 -0.32 22.59
C ARG A 336 0.40 -0.39 21.19
N GLN A 337 1.22 -0.66 20.17
CA GLN A 337 0.74 -0.79 18.79
C GLN A 337 -0.11 -2.05 18.59
N TYR A 338 0.05 -3.06 19.41
CA TYR A 338 -0.74 -4.30 19.38
C TYR A 338 -2.09 -4.21 20.11
N LEU A 339 -2.37 -3.11 20.84
CA LEU A 339 -3.64 -2.94 21.59
C LEU A 339 -4.89 -2.79 20.69
N TRP A 340 -4.73 -2.75 19.37
CA TRP A 340 -5.87 -2.75 18.44
C TRP A 340 -6.60 -4.10 18.39
N MET A 341 -5.96 -5.19 18.82
CA MET A 341 -6.54 -6.56 18.90
C MET A 341 -7.61 -6.66 20.07
#